data_ffcbb82934b901cf49ecf91189c8fa25
#
_entry.id   ffcbb82934b901cf49ecf91189c8fa25
#
_cell.length_a   1.000
_cell.length_b   1.000
_cell.length_c   1.000
_cell.angle_alpha   90.00
_cell.angle_beta   90.00
_cell.angle_gamma   90.00
#
_symmetry.space_group_name_H-M   'P 1'
#
loop_
_entity.id
_entity.type
_entity.pdbx_description
1 polymer ?
#
loop_
_entity_poly.entity_id
_entity_poly.type
_entity_poly.pdbx_seq_one_letter_code
_entity_poly.pdbx_strand_id
1 'polypeptide(L)'
;DSQIVCVSLDYLTRSMERYTQVLDAEWDLLIVDEAHHLEWTPELASTAYQMVEGLEEKIPAVLLLTATPQQLGPEGHFARLRLLDPARYNNLETFIEESDHYQEMAELVDRIDGKEELTSTDWEMIQKSSSHLHDQYSGKKSLTSADRAKLTENIIDSFGPGRVMFRNTRKALKGFPKRQPVLHPLDSATEENPAFDQKIQWLISWLADNEKEKVLLICKTKAMVEEIYEAVQKQVNLNLSQFHEGLNLIQRDRQAAYFADPKGARVLLCSEIGSEGRNFQFAHHLILWELCGYCET
;
A
#
# COMPACT_ATOMS: atom_id res chain seq x y z
N ASP A 1 -11.07 18.48 26.63
CA ASP A 1 -9.84 19.29 26.50
C ASP A 1 -8.63 18.46 26.07
N SER A 2 -8.81 17.49 25.17
CA SER A 2 -7.71 16.74 24.59
C SER A 2 -7.25 17.41 23.29
N GLN A 3 -5.95 17.65 23.15
CA GLN A 3 -5.37 18.24 21.93
C GLN A 3 -5.35 17.22 20.77
N ILE A 4 -5.36 15.93 21.08
CA ILE A 4 -5.37 14.85 20.09
C ILE A 4 -6.50 13.89 20.45
N VAL A 5 -7.35 13.59 19.45
CA VAL A 5 -8.42 12.62 19.55
C VAL A 5 -8.27 11.60 18.44
N CYS A 6 -8.30 10.32 18.80
CA CYS A 6 -8.29 9.21 17.85
C CYS A 6 -9.65 8.52 17.86
N VAL A 7 -10.24 8.37 16.68
CA VAL A 7 -11.55 7.74 16.51
C VAL A 7 -11.55 6.87 15.26
N SER A 8 -12.25 5.73 15.27
CA SER A 8 -12.41 4.94 14.05
C SER A 8 -13.51 5.53 13.15
N LEU A 9 -13.28 5.52 11.84
CA LEU A 9 -14.31 5.92 10.87
C LEU A 9 -15.58 5.07 11.01
N ASP A 10 -15.45 3.78 11.24
CA ASP A 10 -16.56 2.86 11.53
C ASP A 10 -17.44 3.31 12.70
N TYR A 11 -16.84 3.88 13.73
CA TYR A 11 -17.58 4.41 14.86
C TYR A 11 -18.38 5.66 14.48
N LEU A 12 -17.79 6.55 13.70
CA LEU A 12 -18.44 7.76 13.21
C LEU A 12 -19.58 7.42 12.23
N THR A 13 -19.38 6.46 11.31
CA THR A 13 -20.41 6.06 10.34
C THR A 13 -21.65 5.45 11.00
N ARG A 14 -21.50 4.89 12.20
CA ARG A 14 -22.62 4.31 12.99
C ARG A 14 -23.30 5.32 13.91
N SER A 15 -22.75 6.50 14.12
CA SER A 15 -23.26 7.50 15.05
C SER A 15 -23.16 8.91 14.51
N MET A 16 -24.23 9.35 13.86
CA MET A 16 -24.33 10.72 13.34
C MET A 16 -24.14 11.78 14.43
N GLU A 17 -24.61 11.50 15.65
CA GLU A 17 -24.41 12.38 16.79
C GLU A 17 -22.91 12.62 17.07
N ARG A 18 -22.10 11.55 17.04
CA ARG A 18 -20.65 11.64 17.25
C ARG A 18 -19.96 12.35 16.10
N TYR A 19 -20.40 12.09 14.88
CA TYR A 19 -19.89 12.80 13.72
C TYR A 19 -20.15 14.31 13.82
N THR A 20 -21.37 14.71 14.19
CA THR A 20 -21.70 16.13 14.41
C THR A 20 -20.85 16.75 15.52
N GLN A 21 -20.59 16.02 16.61
CA GLN A 21 -19.69 16.50 17.68
C GLN A 21 -18.26 16.74 17.17
N VAL A 22 -17.77 15.88 16.28
CA VAL A 22 -16.46 16.05 15.65
C VAL A 22 -16.46 17.24 14.69
N LEU A 23 -17.53 17.42 13.89
CA LEU A 23 -17.68 18.55 12.97
C LEU A 23 -17.78 19.91 13.67
N ASP A 24 -18.38 19.95 14.86
CA ASP A 24 -18.58 21.18 15.63
C ASP A 24 -17.38 21.53 16.51
N ALA A 25 -16.40 20.63 16.62
CA ALA A 25 -15.15 20.90 17.30
C ALA A 25 -14.18 21.64 16.38
N GLU A 26 -13.46 22.60 16.94
CA GLU A 26 -12.45 23.38 16.21
C GLU A 26 -11.14 22.59 16.15
N TRP A 27 -10.88 21.93 15.04
CA TRP A 27 -9.65 21.17 14.77
C TRP A 27 -8.73 21.94 13.83
N ASP A 28 -7.42 21.90 14.10
CA ASP A 28 -6.40 22.46 13.22
C ASP A 28 -5.95 21.50 12.12
N LEU A 29 -6.04 20.19 12.37
CA LEU A 29 -5.53 19.16 11.47
C LEU A 29 -6.38 17.88 11.56
N LEU A 30 -6.78 17.38 10.41
CA LEU A 30 -7.36 16.06 10.22
C LEU A 30 -6.27 15.09 9.71
N ILE A 31 -6.08 13.97 10.39
CA ILE A 31 -5.23 12.87 9.91
C ILE A 31 -6.12 11.66 9.66
N VAL A 32 -6.10 11.14 8.44
CA VAL A 32 -6.80 9.91 8.07
C VAL A 32 -5.76 8.84 7.76
N ASP A 33 -5.66 7.84 8.63
CA ASP A 33 -4.80 6.69 8.40
C ASP A 33 -5.50 5.66 7.53
N GLU A 34 -4.72 4.88 6.76
CA GLU A 34 -5.21 3.90 5.79
C GLU A 34 -6.26 4.48 4.83
N ALA A 35 -6.02 5.68 4.33
CA ALA A 35 -6.94 6.42 3.46
C ALA A 35 -7.32 5.67 2.16
N HIS A 36 -6.65 4.54 1.84
CA HIS A 36 -7.04 3.67 0.74
C HIS A 36 -8.38 2.94 0.98
N HIS A 37 -8.89 2.90 2.21
CA HIS A 37 -10.22 2.38 2.51
C HIS A 37 -11.36 3.39 2.26
N LEU A 38 -11.05 4.62 1.87
CA LEU A 38 -12.06 5.60 1.45
C LEU A 38 -12.53 5.27 0.03
N GLU A 39 -13.53 4.40 -0.06
CA GLU A 39 -14.10 3.97 -1.34
C GLU A 39 -14.94 5.08 -1.96
N TRP A 40 -14.71 5.31 -3.26
CA TRP A 40 -15.42 6.29 -4.06
C TRP A 40 -15.47 5.87 -5.53
N THR A 41 -16.63 6.04 -6.13
CA THR A 41 -16.83 5.98 -7.58
C THR A 41 -17.64 7.19 -8.05
N PRO A 42 -17.69 7.50 -9.34
CA PRO A 42 -18.53 8.59 -9.85
C PRO A 42 -20.01 8.47 -9.47
N GLU A 43 -20.52 7.24 -9.33
CA GLU A 43 -21.91 6.95 -9.01
C GLU A 43 -22.18 6.89 -7.51
N LEU A 44 -21.18 6.51 -6.73
CA LEU A 44 -21.37 6.25 -5.30
C LEU A 44 -20.11 6.51 -4.47
N ALA A 45 -20.20 7.43 -3.53
CA ALA A 45 -19.22 7.63 -2.48
C ALA A 45 -19.61 6.85 -1.22
N SER A 46 -18.67 6.15 -0.60
CA SER A 46 -18.93 5.48 0.69
C SER A 46 -19.27 6.51 1.78
N THR A 47 -20.02 6.08 2.79
CA THR A 47 -20.34 6.94 3.94
C THR A 47 -19.06 7.46 4.63
N ALA A 48 -18.03 6.62 4.71
CA ALA A 48 -16.74 7.01 5.28
C ALA A 48 -16.08 8.14 4.47
N TYR A 49 -16.09 8.05 3.13
CA TYR A 49 -15.59 9.09 2.25
C TYR A 49 -16.34 10.41 2.43
N GLN A 50 -17.69 10.37 2.40
CA GLN A 50 -18.53 11.55 2.58
C GLN A 50 -18.31 12.25 3.93
N MET A 51 -18.08 11.46 4.99
CA MET A 51 -17.77 12.02 6.31
C MET A 51 -16.41 12.71 6.34
N VAL A 52 -15.39 12.13 5.69
CA VAL A 52 -14.08 12.77 5.58
C VAL A 52 -14.15 14.03 4.73
N GLU A 53 -14.90 14.02 3.61
CA GLU A 53 -15.15 15.19 2.76
C GLU A 53 -15.81 16.33 3.56
N GLY A 54 -16.83 16.03 4.36
CA GLY A 54 -17.47 17.02 5.23
C GLY A 54 -16.57 17.55 6.37
N LEU A 55 -15.61 16.73 6.85
CA LEU A 55 -14.61 17.20 7.83
C LEU A 55 -13.57 18.08 7.15
N GLU A 56 -13.11 17.71 5.96
CA GLU A 56 -12.14 18.46 5.18
C GLU A 56 -12.62 19.88 4.87
N GLU A 57 -13.90 20.07 4.54
CA GLU A 57 -14.49 21.39 4.30
C GLU A 57 -14.37 22.35 5.50
N LYS A 58 -14.27 21.82 6.73
CA LYS A 58 -14.22 22.60 7.96
C LYS A 58 -12.83 22.72 8.59
N ILE A 59 -11.98 21.72 8.36
CA ILE A 59 -10.66 21.60 9.00
C ILE A 59 -9.60 22.17 8.06
N PRO A 60 -8.79 23.15 8.50
CA PRO A 60 -7.91 23.90 7.60
C PRO A 60 -6.74 23.08 7.02
N ALA A 61 -6.40 21.94 7.63
CA ALA A 61 -5.32 21.08 7.14
C ALA A 61 -5.72 19.61 7.18
N VAL A 62 -5.41 18.89 6.10
CA VAL A 62 -5.71 17.44 5.97
C VAL A 62 -4.45 16.66 5.60
N LEU A 63 -4.24 15.54 6.27
CA LEU A 63 -3.17 14.59 5.99
C LEU A 63 -3.79 13.20 5.77
N LEU A 64 -3.66 12.68 4.56
CA LEU A 64 -4.07 11.31 4.23
C LEU A 64 -2.84 10.40 4.22
N LEU A 65 -2.85 9.36 5.04
CA LEU A 65 -1.78 8.36 5.13
C LEU A 65 -2.24 7.08 4.43
N THR A 66 -1.41 6.53 3.56
CA THR A 66 -1.66 5.25 2.90
C THR A 66 -0.38 4.60 2.41
N ALA A 67 -0.29 3.28 2.52
CA ALA A 67 0.80 2.50 1.93
C ALA A 67 0.58 2.28 0.42
N THR A 68 -0.65 2.33 -0.05
CA THR A 68 -1.09 1.94 -1.41
C THR A 68 -2.00 3.00 -2.02
N PRO A 69 -1.48 4.15 -2.43
CA PRO A 69 -2.31 5.27 -2.92
C PRO A 69 -3.11 4.93 -4.18
N GLN A 70 -2.73 3.91 -4.93
CA GLN A 70 -3.37 3.48 -6.19
C GLN A 70 -4.19 2.19 -6.08
N GLN A 71 -4.41 1.67 -4.88
CA GLN A 71 -5.02 0.35 -4.66
C GLN A 71 -6.43 0.22 -5.25
N LEU A 72 -7.23 1.27 -5.26
CA LEU A 72 -8.59 1.27 -5.81
C LEU A 72 -8.64 1.81 -7.26
N GLY A 73 -7.55 1.67 -8.00
CA GLY A 73 -7.49 2.18 -9.37
C GLY A 73 -7.41 3.71 -9.48
N PRO A 74 -7.53 4.26 -10.71
CA PRO A 74 -7.41 5.70 -10.95
C PRO A 74 -8.54 6.50 -10.29
N GLU A 75 -9.76 5.97 -10.21
CA GLU A 75 -10.90 6.63 -9.56
C GLU A 75 -10.67 6.83 -8.06
N GLY A 76 -10.24 5.77 -7.37
CA GLY A 76 -9.91 5.86 -5.96
C GLY A 76 -8.72 6.78 -5.68
N HIS A 77 -7.74 6.83 -6.59
CA HIS A 77 -6.62 7.77 -6.49
C HIS A 77 -7.08 9.22 -6.68
N PHE A 78 -7.90 9.47 -7.71
CA PHE A 78 -8.54 10.76 -7.95
C PHE A 78 -9.32 11.24 -6.73
N ALA A 79 -10.15 10.38 -6.16
CA ALA A 79 -10.98 10.73 -5.01
C ALA A 79 -10.16 11.20 -3.79
N ARG A 80 -9.03 10.56 -3.52
CA ARG A 80 -8.13 10.98 -2.42
C ARG A 80 -7.42 12.29 -2.72
N LEU A 81 -7.00 12.53 -3.97
CA LEU A 81 -6.42 13.80 -4.37
C LEU A 81 -7.45 14.93 -4.34
N ARG A 82 -8.70 14.64 -4.67
CA ARG A 82 -9.82 15.59 -4.57
C ARG A 82 -10.08 16.04 -3.14
N LEU A 83 -9.93 15.17 -2.14
CA LEU A 83 -9.98 15.56 -0.71
C LEU A 83 -8.84 16.50 -0.31
N LEU A 84 -7.72 16.55 -1.04
CA LEU A 84 -6.57 17.41 -0.72
C LEU A 84 -6.57 18.72 -1.51
N ASP A 85 -7.12 18.71 -2.73
CA ASP A 85 -7.20 19.88 -3.61
C ASP A 85 -8.41 19.74 -4.55
N PRO A 86 -9.64 20.02 -4.04
CA PRO A 86 -10.87 19.87 -4.82
C PRO A 86 -10.95 20.84 -6.01
N ALA A 87 -10.24 21.97 -5.96
CA ALA A 87 -10.20 22.94 -7.04
C ALA A 87 -9.45 22.40 -8.27
N ARG A 88 -8.37 21.65 -8.05
CA ARG A 88 -7.56 21.01 -9.08
C ARG A 88 -8.15 19.69 -9.56
N TYR A 89 -8.59 18.85 -8.64
CA TYR A 89 -9.11 17.50 -8.93
C TYR A 89 -10.64 17.50 -8.93
N ASN A 90 -11.24 18.23 -9.89
CA ASN A 90 -12.70 18.41 -9.99
C ASN A 90 -13.34 17.58 -11.11
N ASN A 91 -12.56 17.03 -12.04
CA ASN A 91 -13.04 16.23 -13.16
C ASN A 91 -12.22 14.95 -13.32
N LEU A 92 -12.88 13.79 -13.19
CA LEU A 92 -12.26 12.48 -13.28
C LEU A 92 -11.75 12.17 -14.70
N GLU A 93 -12.49 12.52 -15.75
CA GLU A 93 -12.09 12.23 -17.13
C GLU A 93 -10.77 12.95 -17.45
N THR A 94 -10.70 14.25 -17.15
CA THR A 94 -9.46 15.03 -17.29
C THR A 94 -8.31 14.43 -16.49
N PHE A 95 -8.57 13.96 -15.26
CA PHE A 95 -7.55 13.31 -14.43
C PHE A 95 -7.05 12.00 -15.04
N ILE A 96 -7.93 11.18 -15.62
CA ILE A 96 -7.55 9.93 -16.29
C ILE A 96 -6.70 10.23 -17.53
N GLU A 97 -7.12 11.19 -18.38
CA GLU A 97 -6.35 11.62 -19.53
C GLU A 97 -4.96 12.15 -19.14
N GLU A 98 -4.88 12.93 -18.07
CA GLU A 98 -3.62 13.40 -17.52
C GLU A 98 -2.78 12.24 -16.94
N SER A 99 -3.40 11.25 -16.31
CA SER A 99 -2.70 10.09 -15.71
C SER A 99 -1.98 9.25 -16.75
N ASP A 100 -2.55 9.07 -17.94
CA ASP A 100 -1.90 8.38 -19.05
C ASP A 100 -0.64 9.15 -19.50
N HIS A 101 -0.71 10.48 -19.49
CA HIS A 101 0.45 11.35 -19.75
C HIS A 101 1.50 11.31 -18.64
N TYR A 102 1.10 11.05 -17.38
CA TYR A 102 2.07 10.93 -16.27
C TYR A 102 2.98 9.71 -16.43
N GLN A 103 2.50 8.62 -16.99
CA GLN A 103 3.33 7.45 -17.21
C GLN A 103 4.39 7.72 -18.27
N GLU A 104 4.02 8.37 -19.38
CA GLU A 104 4.95 8.81 -20.41
C GLU A 104 5.99 9.81 -19.86
N MET A 105 5.55 10.73 -19.00
CA MET A 105 6.43 11.71 -18.37
C MET A 105 7.36 11.07 -17.32
N ALA A 106 6.91 10.04 -16.60
CA ALA A 106 7.76 9.29 -15.67
C ALA A 106 8.88 8.55 -16.42
N GLU A 107 8.55 7.94 -17.55
CA GLU A 107 9.57 7.31 -18.42
C GLU A 107 10.55 8.34 -19.00
N LEU A 108 10.07 9.54 -19.34
CA LEU A 108 10.91 10.65 -19.78
C LEU A 108 11.87 11.08 -18.66
N VAL A 109 11.40 11.21 -17.43
CA VAL A 109 12.21 11.55 -16.26
C VAL A 109 13.27 10.47 -16.02
N ASP A 110 12.92 9.19 -16.09
CA ASP A 110 13.85 8.08 -15.94
C ASP A 110 14.95 8.12 -17.02
N ARG A 111 14.62 8.47 -18.27
CA ARG A 111 15.61 8.65 -19.35
C ARG A 111 16.53 9.85 -19.09
N ILE A 112 15.98 10.97 -18.61
CA ILE A 112 16.77 12.15 -18.23
C ILE A 112 17.76 11.81 -17.13
N ASP A 113 17.33 11.11 -16.08
CA ASP A 113 18.18 10.73 -14.93
C ASP A 113 19.17 9.62 -15.30
N GLY A 114 18.78 8.70 -16.18
CA GLY A 114 19.63 7.65 -16.76
C GLY A 114 20.74 8.18 -17.68
N LYS A 115 20.76 9.49 -17.96
CA LYS A 115 21.71 10.17 -18.88
C LYS A 115 21.61 9.68 -20.33
N GLU A 116 20.46 9.17 -20.72
CA GLU A 116 20.20 8.79 -22.10
C GLU A 116 20.08 10.03 -22.99
N GLU A 117 20.29 9.87 -24.29
CA GLU A 117 20.04 10.93 -25.27
C GLU A 117 18.53 11.08 -25.46
N LEU A 118 18.02 12.31 -25.30
CA LEU A 118 16.61 12.61 -25.49
C LEU A 118 16.27 12.57 -26.99
N THR A 119 15.21 11.87 -27.31
CA THR A 119 14.70 11.74 -28.68
C THR A 119 13.93 12.98 -29.12
N SER A 120 13.61 13.10 -30.41
CA SER A 120 12.73 14.16 -30.91
C SER A 120 11.35 14.11 -30.26
N THR A 121 10.84 12.92 -29.98
CA THR A 121 9.57 12.71 -29.29
C THR A 121 9.62 13.22 -27.84
N ASP A 122 10.72 13.00 -27.15
CA ASP A 122 10.92 13.52 -25.79
C ASP A 122 10.90 15.05 -25.76
N TRP A 123 11.54 15.68 -26.74
CA TRP A 123 11.51 17.15 -26.88
C TRP A 123 10.14 17.70 -27.25
N GLU A 124 9.37 16.99 -28.09
CA GLU A 124 7.98 17.34 -28.37
C GLU A 124 7.09 17.25 -27.10
N MET A 125 7.29 16.24 -26.28
CA MET A 125 6.60 16.10 -25.00
C MET A 125 6.95 17.24 -24.06
N ILE A 126 8.25 17.58 -23.92
CA ILE A 126 8.69 18.73 -23.12
C ILE A 126 8.10 20.03 -23.66
N GLN A 127 8.02 20.21 -24.98
CA GLN A 127 7.45 21.40 -25.60
C GLN A 127 5.95 21.55 -25.34
N LYS A 128 5.20 20.47 -25.49
CA LYS A 128 3.76 20.44 -25.16
C LYS A 128 3.51 20.77 -23.68
N SER A 129 4.40 20.33 -22.84
CA SER A 129 4.34 20.46 -21.40
C SER A 129 4.73 21.86 -20.92
N SER A 130 5.84 22.36 -21.45
CA SER A 130 6.35 23.69 -21.15
C SER A 130 7.23 24.18 -22.29
N SER A 131 6.72 25.11 -23.08
CA SER A 131 7.51 25.75 -24.17
C SER A 131 8.76 26.43 -23.64
N HIS A 132 8.70 27.02 -22.44
CA HIS A 132 9.83 27.65 -21.79
C HIS A 132 10.98 26.67 -21.49
N LEU A 133 10.67 25.46 -20.98
CA LEU A 133 11.68 24.43 -20.71
C LEU A 133 12.29 23.91 -22.02
N HIS A 134 11.46 23.70 -23.04
CA HIS A 134 11.94 23.33 -24.37
C HIS A 134 12.94 24.37 -24.91
N ASP A 135 12.59 25.64 -24.90
CA ASP A 135 13.42 26.71 -25.45
C ASP A 135 14.75 26.87 -24.68
N GLN A 136 14.70 26.61 -23.38
CA GLN A 136 15.89 26.71 -22.50
C GLN A 136 16.89 25.58 -22.73
N TYR A 137 16.44 24.36 -23.06
CA TYR A 137 17.30 23.17 -23.06
C TYR A 137 17.48 22.51 -24.43
N SER A 138 16.53 22.63 -25.38
CA SER A 138 16.59 21.96 -26.68
C SER A 138 17.75 22.39 -27.58
N GLY A 139 18.23 23.63 -27.42
CA GLY A 139 19.36 24.15 -28.16
C GLY A 139 20.76 23.71 -27.67
N LYS A 140 20.85 22.99 -26.55
CA LYS A 140 22.13 22.56 -26.00
C LYS A 140 22.62 21.28 -26.67
N LYS A 141 23.89 21.25 -27.11
CA LYS A 141 24.49 20.05 -27.71
C LYS A 141 24.57 18.84 -26.78
N SER A 142 24.63 19.09 -25.48
CA SER A 142 24.55 18.05 -24.43
C SER A 142 24.04 18.67 -23.11
N LEU A 143 23.21 17.93 -22.39
CA LEU A 143 22.74 18.33 -21.07
C LEU A 143 23.75 17.94 -20.01
N THR A 144 24.19 18.90 -19.20
CA THR A 144 25.02 18.62 -18.02
C THR A 144 24.18 17.92 -16.93
N SER A 145 24.84 17.29 -15.94
CA SER A 145 24.13 16.69 -14.81
C SER A 145 23.27 17.72 -14.03
N ALA A 146 23.73 18.98 -13.97
CA ALA A 146 22.96 20.07 -13.36
C ALA A 146 21.75 20.50 -14.20
N ASP A 147 21.89 20.50 -15.54
CA ASP A 147 20.76 20.78 -16.43
C ASP A 147 19.70 19.70 -16.34
N ARG A 148 20.11 18.43 -16.29
CA ARG A 148 19.20 17.28 -16.15
C ARG A 148 18.43 17.33 -14.84
N ALA A 149 19.12 17.53 -13.72
CA ALA A 149 18.48 17.65 -12.41
C ALA A 149 17.44 18.78 -12.37
N LYS A 150 17.75 19.96 -12.94
CA LYS A 150 16.80 21.07 -13.02
C LYS A 150 15.64 20.79 -13.98
N LEU A 151 15.90 20.12 -15.09
CA LEU A 151 14.86 19.75 -16.03
C LEU A 151 13.89 18.74 -15.39
N THR A 152 14.41 17.71 -14.72
CA THR A 152 13.63 16.74 -13.95
C THR A 152 12.78 17.43 -12.89
N GLU A 153 13.37 18.31 -12.06
CA GLU A 153 12.67 19.06 -11.02
C GLU A 153 11.50 19.87 -11.60
N ASN A 154 11.76 20.65 -12.66
CA ASN A 154 10.73 21.46 -13.29
C ASN A 154 9.61 20.63 -13.95
N ILE A 155 9.95 19.47 -14.54
CA ILE A 155 8.96 18.55 -15.11
C ILE A 155 8.07 17.99 -13.99
N ILE A 156 8.67 17.50 -12.89
CA ILE A 156 7.94 16.97 -11.73
C ILE A 156 7.04 18.04 -11.12
N ASP A 157 7.54 19.26 -10.96
CA ASP A 157 6.75 20.39 -10.40
C ASP A 157 5.59 20.81 -11.31
N SER A 158 5.76 20.66 -12.63
CA SER A 158 4.73 21.08 -13.60
C SER A 158 3.63 20.03 -13.76
N PHE A 159 3.96 18.75 -13.64
CA PHE A 159 3.06 17.65 -14.04
C PHE A 159 2.70 16.71 -12.89
N GLY A 160 3.47 16.65 -11.83
CA GLY A 160 3.23 15.69 -10.75
C GLY A 160 2.19 16.15 -9.73
N PRO A 161 1.54 15.23 -9.00
CA PRO A 161 0.82 15.51 -7.76
C PRO A 161 1.77 15.92 -6.63
N GLY A 162 3.01 16.28 -6.96
CA GLY A 162 4.12 16.53 -6.03
C GLY A 162 3.89 17.66 -5.02
N ARG A 163 2.85 18.50 -5.23
CA ARG A 163 2.45 19.51 -4.24
C ARG A 163 1.61 18.93 -3.10
N VAL A 164 0.90 17.83 -3.36
CA VAL A 164 -0.05 17.26 -2.40
C VAL A 164 0.31 15.83 -2.00
N MET A 165 1.23 15.16 -2.70
CA MET A 165 1.62 13.79 -2.43
C MET A 165 3.11 13.62 -2.19
N PHE A 166 3.46 13.04 -1.03
CA PHE A 166 4.83 12.62 -0.71
C PHE A 166 4.90 11.09 -0.73
N ARG A 167 5.75 10.52 -1.58
CA ARG A 167 5.95 9.09 -1.68
C ARG A 167 7.34 8.68 -1.19
N ASN A 168 7.37 7.91 -0.11
CA ASN A 168 8.58 7.26 0.35
C ASN A 168 8.63 5.83 -0.20
N THR A 169 9.64 5.52 -1.01
CA THR A 169 9.88 4.16 -1.47
C THR A 169 10.96 3.50 -0.61
N ARG A 170 10.86 2.18 -0.40
CA ARG A 170 11.92 1.43 0.33
C ARG A 170 13.29 1.58 -0.30
N LYS A 171 13.38 1.82 -1.61
CA LYS A 171 14.64 2.06 -2.31
C LYS A 171 15.30 3.39 -1.90
N ALA A 172 14.49 4.41 -1.60
CA ALA A 172 14.96 5.74 -1.18
C ALA A 172 15.33 5.78 0.31
N LEU A 173 14.76 4.91 1.13
CA LEU A 173 15.00 4.88 2.58
C LEU A 173 16.19 3.97 2.91
N LYS A 174 17.15 4.49 3.67
CA LYS A 174 18.29 3.71 4.18
C LYS A 174 17.87 2.93 5.43
N GLY A 175 18.38 1.69 5.57
CA GLY A 175 18.19 0.88 6.78
C GLY A 175 17.07 -0.16 6.69
N PHE A 176 16.34 -0.25 5.59
CA PHE A 176 15.37 -1.33 5.40
C PHE A 176 16.04 -2.61 4.90
N PRO A 177 15.71 -3.78 5.47
CA PRO A 177 16.23 -5.06 4.99
C PRO A 177 15.71 -5.34 3.57
N LYS A 178 16.58 -5.94 2.76
CA LYS A 178 16.21 -6.37 1.40
C LYS A 178 15.28 -7.58 1.47
N ARG A 179 14.18 -7.55 0.74
CA ARG A 179 13.33 -8.72 0.52
C ARG A 179 14.01 -9.65 -0.48
N GLN A 180 14.06 -10.93 -0.15
CA GLN A 180 14.59 -11.99 -1.02
C GLN A 180 13.45 -12.97 -1.32
N PRO A 181 12.81 -12.90 -2.50
CA PRO A 181 11.82 -13.89 -2.88
C PRO A 181 12.51 -15.23 -3.14
N VAL A 182 11.99 -16.29 -2.53
CA VAL A 182 12.42 -17.66 -2.75
C VAL A 182 11.21 -18.46 -3.22
N LEU A 183 11.29 -19.00 -4.43
CA LEU A 183 10.25 -19.86 -4.97
C LEU A 183 10.59 -21.31 -4.64
N HIS A 184 9.65 -22.02 -4.07
CA HIS A 184 9.78 -23.45 -3.79
C HIS A 184 8.86 -24.21 -4.74
N PRO A 185 9.38 -24.73 -5.88
CA PRO A 185 8.58 -25.55 -6.78
C PRO A 185 8.18 -26.83 -6.05
N LEU A 186 6.88 -27.10 -6.04
CA LEU A 186 6.34 -28.37 -5.54
C LEU A 186 6.06 -29.25 -6.77
N ASP A 187 6.61 -30.46 -6.76
CA ASP A 187 6.45 -31.42 -7.86
C ASP A 187 4.98 -31.85 -7.95
N SER A 188 4.22 -31.18 -8.79
CA SER A 188 2.91 -31.70 -9.23
C SER A 188 3.01 -32.05 -10.71
N ALA A 189 2.99 -33.33 -11.01
CA ALA A 189 3.16 -33.80 -12.38
C ALA A 189 1.96 -33.50 -13.30
N THR A 190 0.83 -32.98 -12.80
CA THR A 190 -0.42 -32.90 -13.59
C THR A 190 -1.41 -31.78 -13.22
N GLU A 191 -1.15 -30.91 -12.22
CA GLU A 191 -2.14 -29.90 -11.80
C GLU A 191 -1.52 -28.52 -11.61
N GLU A 192 -2.26 -27.48 -11.98
CA GLU A 192 -1.87 -26.07 -11.79
C GLU A 192 -1.69 -25.66 -10.32
N ASN A 193 -2.20 -26.48 -9.38
CA ASN A 193 -2.00 -26.31 -7.94
C ASN A 193 -1.55 -27.61 -7.28
N PRO A 194 -0.45 -27.64 -6.53
CA PRO A 194 -0.04 -28.81 -5.76
C PRO A 194 -1.11 -29.16 -4.71
N ALA A 195 -1.32 -30.48 -4.51
CA ALA A 195 -2.25 -30.94 -3.49
C ALA A 195 -1.92 -30.35 -2.11
N PHE A 196 -2.94 -30.06 -1.31
CA PHE A 196 -2.79 -29.49 0.05
C PHE A 196 -1.76 -30.26 0.89
N ASP A 197 -1.80 -31.59 0.84
CA ASP A 197 -0.88 -32.44 1.59
C ASP A 197 0.59 -32.23 1.21
N GLN A 198 0.91 -31.98 -0.06
CA GLN A 198 2.27 -31.69 -0.49
C GLN A 198 2.76 -30.35 0.07
N LYS A 199 1.90 -29.34 0.09
CA LYS A 199 2.22 -28.04 0.71
C LYS A 199 2.48 -28.20 2.22
N ILE A 200 1.68 -29.02 2.91
CA ILE A 200 1.87 -29.29 4.35
C ILE A 200 3.19 -30.04 4.59
N GLN A 201 3.52 -31.07 3.79
CA GLN A 201 4.78 -31.78 3.91
C GLN A 201 5.98 -30.86 3.69
N TRP A 202 5.92 -30.02 2.67
CA TRP A 202 6.94 -29.01 2.42
C TRP A 202 7.08 -28.05 3.61
N LEU A 203 5.97 -27.55 4.14
CA LEU A 203 5.97 -26.62 5.28
C LEU A 203 6.64 -27.25 6.52
N ILE A 204 6.29 -28.49 6.83
CA ILE A 204 6.85 -29.24 7.96
C ILE A 204 8.36 -29.43 7.79
N SER A 205 8.80 -29.85 6.59
CA SER A 205 10.21 -30.02 6.27
C SER A 205 10.95 -28.69 6.40
N TRP A 206 10.41 -27.63 5.81
CA TRP A 206 11.02 -26.30 5.88
C TRP A 206 11.14 -25.79 7.35
N LEU A 207 10.11 -26.01 8.15
CA LEU A 207 10.12 -25.66 9.58
C LEU A 207 11.13 -26.49 10.38
N ALA A 208 11.36 -27.73 10.01
CA ALA A 208 12.39 -28.56 10.62
C ALA A 208 13.81 -28.05 10.30
N ASP A 209 14.05 -27.65 9.07
CA ASP A 209 15.34 -27.10 8.65
C ASP A 209 15.62 -25.69 9.24
N ASN A 210 14.57 -24.97 9.65
CA ASN A 210 14.65 -23.61 10.16
C ASN A 210 14.14 -23.50 11.63
N GLU A 211 14.57 -24.37 12.51
CA GLU A 211 14.03 -24.55 13.87
C GLU A 211 13.99 -23.29 14.74
N LYS A 212 14.90 -22.34 14.53
CA LYS A 212 15.03 -21.12 15.36
C LYS A 212 14.24 -19.94 14.83
N GLU A 213 13.70 -20.03 13.63
CA GLU A 213 13.08 -18.92 12.95
C GLU A 213 11.60 -18.78 13.33
N LYS A 214 11.16 -17.54 13.44
CA LYS A 214 9.74 -17.18 13.54
C LYS A 214 9.20 -16.89 12.15
N VAL A 215 8.03 -17.46 11.86
CA VAL A 215 7.44 -17.44 10.52
C VAL A 215 6.05 -16.85 10.57
N LEU A 216 5.80 -15.87 9.70
CA LEU A 216 4.46 -15.40 9.38
C LEU A 216 3.99 -16.13 8.13
N LEU A 217 2.90 -16.87 8.22
CA LEU A 217 2.27 -17.53 7.07
C LEU A 217 0.93 -16.86 6.79
N ILE A 218 0.76 -16.37 5.57
CA ILE A 218 -0.47 -15.72 5.13
C ILE A 218 -1.16 -16.61 4.10
N CYS A 219 -2.44 -16.86 4.31
CA CYS A 219 -3.35 -17.52 3.38
C CYS A 219 -4.61 -16.68 3.18
N LYS A 220 -5.45 -17.05 2.22
CA LYS A 220 -6.60 -16.25 1.81
C LYS A 220 -7.73 -16.20 2.84
N THR A 221 -8.05 -17.32 3.49
CA THR A 221 -9.27 -17.44 4.28
C THR A 221 -9.03 -18.01 5.67
N LYS A 222 -9.96 -17.71 6.59
CA LYS A 222 -10.03 -18.35 7.90
C LYS A 222 -10.04 -19.87 7.81
N ALA A 223 -10.84 -20.44 6.92
CA ALA A 223 -10.96 -21.89 6.76
C ALA A 223 -9.61 -22.53 6.45
N MET A 224 -8.81 -21.89 5.57
CA MET A 224 -7.46 -22.35 5.25
C MET A 224 -6.52 -22.25 6.45
N VAL A 225 -6.62 -21.18 7.27
CA VAL A 225 -5.85 -21.07 8.52
C VAL A 225 -6.13 -22.23 9.45
N GLU A 226 -7.42 -22.56 9.67
CA GLU A 226 -7.84 -23.65 10.54
C GLU A 226 -7.40 -25.02 9.98
N GLU A 227 -7.51 -25.25 8.67
CA GLU A 227 -7.09 -26.47 8.00
C GLU A 227 -5.58 -26.70 8.08
N ILE A 228 -4.76 -25.67 7.80
CA ILE A 228 -3.30 -25.73 7.96
C ILE A 228 -2.93 -26.01 9.42
N TYR A 229 -3.57 -25.30 10.36
CA TYR A 229 -3.32 -25.48 11.78
C TYR A 229 -3.54 -26.93 12.21
N GLU A 230 -4.69 -27.51 11.87
CA GLU A 230 -5.00 -28.91 12.19
C GLU A 230 -4.05 -29.90 11.51
N ALA A 231 -3.73 -29.68 10.23
CA ALA A 231 -2.87 -30.57 9.48
C ALA A 231 -1.44 -30.61 10.05
N VAL A 232 -0.90 -29.44 10.44
CA VAL A 232 0.43 -29.36 11.05
C VAL A 232 0.43 -29.94 12.46
N GLN A 233 -0.59 -29.63 13.29
CA GLN A 233 -0.69 -30.14 14.66
C GLN A 233 -0.83 -31.67 14.73
N LYS A 234 -1.46 -32.30 13.73
CA LYS A 234 -1.57 -33.78 13.65
C LYS A 234 -0.22 -34.46 13.38
N GLN A 235 0.73 -33.77 12.78
CA GLN A 235 1.99 -34.38 12.31
C GLN A 235 3.20 -33.99 13.19
N VAL A 236 3.20 -32.78 13.75
CA VAL A 236 4.31 -32.26 14.53
C VAL A 236 3.82 -31.51 15.78
N ASN A 237 4.56 -31.68 16.88
CA ASN A 237 4.30 -30.90 18.10
C ASN A 237 5.01 -29.55 18.03
N LEU A 238 4.33 -28.56 17.44
CA LEU A 238 4.85 -27.22 17.22
C LEU A 238 3.92 -26.18 17.81
N ASN A 239 4.47 -25.16 18.47
CA ASN A 239 3.71 -24.02 18.94
C ASN A 239 3.28 -23.14 17.78
N LEU A 240 2.00 -23.16 17.48
CA LEU A 240 1.35 -22.37 16.42
C LEU A 240 0.42 -21.33 17.05
N SER A 241 0.25 -20.23 16.38
CA SER A 241 -0.74 -19.18 16.63
C SER A 241 -1.63 -18.99 15.41
N GLN A 242 -2.86 -18.54 15.63
CA GLN A 242 -3.81 -18.23 14.56
C GLN A 242 -4.24 -16.76 14.63
N PHE A 243 -4.44 -16.14 13.47
CA PHE A 243 -4.89 -14.75 13.38
C PHE A 243 -5.83 -14.59 12.18
N HIS A 244 -7.12 -14.55 12.45
CA HIS A 244 -8.15 -14.50 11.41
C HIS A 244 -9.40 -13.75 11.88
N GLU A 245 -10.31 -13.43 10.98
CA GLU A 245 -11.55 -12.66 11.21
C GLU A 245 -12.52 -13.31 12.18
N GLY A 246 -12.47 -14.62 12.36
CA GLY A 246 -13.29 -15.36 13.32
C GLY A 246 -12.90 -15.16 14.79
N LEU A 247 -11.70 -14.60 15.06
CA LEU A 247 -11.25 -14.26 16.41
C LEU A 247 -11.68 -12.84 16.78
N ASN A 248 -12.13 -12.62 18.01
CA ASN A 248 -12.35 -11.28 18.53
C ASN A 248 -11.02 -10.55 18.79
N LEU A 249 -11.08 -9.23 19.01
CA LEU A 249 -9.90 -8.39 19.16
C LEU A 249 -8.96 -8.87 20.27
N ILE A 250 -9.52 -9.23 21.44
CA ILE A 250 -8.73 -9.72 22.58
C ILE A 250 -8.04 -11.05 22.25
N GLN A 251 -8.72 -11.93 21.54
CA GLN A 251 -8.13 -13.20 21.09
C GLN A 251 -6.99 -12.95 20.09
N ARG A 252 -7.19 -12.06 19.11
CA ARG A 252 -6.14 -11.68 18.15
C ARG A 252 -4.93 -11.10 18.86
N ASP A 253 -5.13 -10.22 19.82
CA ASP A 253 -4.04 -9.62 20.60
C ASP A 253 -3.26 -10.67 21.41
N ARG A 254 -3.93 -11.64 22.01
CA ARG A 254 -3.31 -12.75 22.71
C ARG A 254 -2.49 -13.63 21.77
N GLN A 255 -3.00 -13.96 20.59
CA GLN A 255 -2.32 -14.76 19.59
C GLN A 255 -1.08 -14.04 19.05
N ALA A 256 -1.20 -12.74 18.76
CA ALA A 256 -0.09 -11.91 18.35
C ALA A 256 1.00 -11.78 19.46
N ALA A 257 0.59 -11.59 20.72
CA ALA A 257 1.51 -11.55 21.86
C ALA A 257 2.21 -12.91 22.06
N TYR A 258 1.50 -14.02 21.92
CA TYR A 258 2.09 -15.37 22.00
C TYR A 258 3.08 -15.61 20.85
N PHE A 259 2.82 -15.11 19.66
CA PHE A 259 3.79 -15.16 18.57
C PHE A 259 5.00 -14.25 18.82
N ALA A 260 4.83 -13.11 19.49
CA ALA A 260 5.92 -12.21 19.81
C ALA A 260 6.84 -12.76 20.94
N ASP A 261 6.32 -13.58 21.83
CA ASP A 261 7.11 -14.19 22.92
C ASP A 261 8.20 -15.12 22.32
N PRO A 262 9.48 -14.95 22.67
CA PRO A 262 10.55 -15.84 22.21
C PRO A 262 10.31 -17.33 22.48
N LYS A 263 9.59 -17.67 23.55
CA LYS A 263 9.21 -19.05 23.93
C LYS A 263 7.81 -19.43 23.44
N GLY A 264 7.10 -18.53 22.81
CA GLY A 264 5.74 -18.71 22.33
C GLY A 264 5.67 -19.41 20.97
N ALA A 265 4.65 -19.05 20.19
CA ALA A 265 4.44 -19.65 18.88
C ALA A 265 5.61 -19.36 17.91
N ARG A 266 5.99 -20.38 17.15
CA ARG A 266 6.97 -20.26 16.08
C ARG A 266 6.37 -19.77 14.78
N VAL A 267 5.14 -20.16 14.50
CA VAL A 267 4.43 -19.78 13.30
C VAL A 267 3.15 -19.05 13.69
N LEU A 268 2.90 -17.93 13.05
CA LEU A 268 1.62 -17.25 13.07
C LEU A 268 0.93 -17.51 11.74
N LEU A 269 -0.17 -18.25 11.76
CA LEU A 269 -1.02 -18.53 10.61
C LEU A 269 -2.06 -17.42 10.52
N CYS A 270 -2.02 -16.63 9.45
CA CYS A 270 -2.92 -15.50 9.23
C CYS A 270 -3.82 -15.72 8.03
N SER A 271 -5.07 -15.27 8.12
CA SER A 271 -5.84 -14.90 6.95
C SER A 271 -5.38 -13.52 6.41
N GLU A 272 -5.97 -13.02 5.34
CA GLU A 272 -5.61 -11.71 4.74
C GLU A 272 -5.59 -10.56 5.77
N ILE A 273 -6.40 -10.61 6.82
CA ILE A 273 -6.40 -9.60 7.88
C ILE A 273 -5.07 -9.48 8.65
N GLY A 274 -4.20 -10.49 8.57
CA GLY A 274 -2.87 -10.46 9.18
C GLY A 274 -1.83 -9.72 8.35
N SER A 275 -2.16 -9.33 7.13
CA SER A 275 -1.27 -8.57 6.24
C SER A 275 -1.19 -7.08 6.58
N GLU A 276 -2.17 -6.56 7.31
CA GLU A 276 -2.33 -5.13 7.61
C GLU A 276 -2.45 -4.85 9.11
N GLY A 277 -2.06 -3.65 9.52
CA GLY A 277 -2.31 -3.10 10.85
C GLY A 277 -1.49 -3.72 11.99
N ARG A 278 -0.54 -4.63 11.72
CA ARG A 278 0.29 -5.27 12.75
C ARG A 278 1.78 -5.20 12.42
N ASN A 279 2.58 -5.05 13.46
CA ASN A 279 4.02 -4.98 13.35
C ASN A 279 4.66 -6.28 13.87
N PHE A 280 5.15 -7.10 12.93
CA PHE A 280 5.87 -8.35 13.22
C PHE A 280 7.34 -8.29 12.77
N GLN A 281 8.02 -7.17 13.00
CA GLN A 281 9.41 -6.93 12.56
C GLN A 281 10.42 -7.97 13.05
N PHE A 282 10.11 -8.70 14.10
CA PHE A 282 10.94 -9.78 14.64
C PHE A 282 10.84 -11.09 13.82
N ALA A 283 9.83 -11.23 12.96
CA ALA A 283 9.68 -12.38 12.07
C ALA A 283 10.27 -12.03 10.70
N HIS A 284 11.36 -12.70 10.33
CA HIS A 284 12.10 -12.43 9.09
C HIS A 284 11.65 -13.30 7.92
N HIS A 285 10.85 -14.32 8.18
CA HIS A 285 10.32 -15.24 7.18
C HIS A 285 8.83 -15.04 7.00
N LEU A 286 8.45 -14.74 5.75
CA LEU A 286 7.07 -14.65 5.31
C LEU A 286 6.80 -15.75 4.28
N ILE A 287 5.81 -16.60 4.57
CA ILE A 287 5.33 -17.61 3.63
C ILE A 287 3.97 -17.15 3.10
N LEU A 288 3.86 -17.03 1.79
CA LEU A 288 2.60 -16.82 1.10
C LEU A 288 2.08 -18.19 0.64
N TRP A 289 0.99 -18.66 1.25
CA TRP A 289 0.42 -19.98 0.99
C TRP A 289 -0.25 -20.08 -0.38
N GLU A 290 -0.83 -18.97 -0.78
CA GLU A 290 -1.46 -18.77 -2.08
C GLU A 290 -1.02 -17.41 -2.61
N LEU A 291 -0.80 -17.31 -3.92
CA LEU A 291 -0.62 -16.01 -4.54
C LEU A 291 -2.00 -15.32 -4.56
N CYS A 292 -2.13 -14.20 -3.89
CA CYS A 292 -3.33 -13.38 -4.01
C CYS A 292 -3.52 -13.00 -5.47
N GLY A 293 -4.75 -13.09 -6.02
CA GLY A 293 -5.06 -12.81 -7.42
C GLY A 293 -4.83 -11.35 -7.87
N TYR A 294 -4.11 -10.55 -7.10
CA TYR A 294 -3.67 -9.18 -7.42
C TYR A 294 -2.22 -9.10 -7.93
N CYS A 295 -1.58 -10.24 -8.20
CA CYS A 295 -0.24 -10.30 -8.80
C CYS A 295 -0.27 -10.53 -10.32
N GLU A 296 -1.41 -10.39 -10.97
CA GLU A 296 -1.51 -10.34 -12.43
C GLU A 296 -1.58 -8.86 -12.85
N THR A 297 -0.45 -8.17 -12.83
CA THR A 297 -0.07 -7.08 -13.78
C THR A 297 1.33 -6.60 -13.46
#